data_85bb2251bad806df48a7cad3f2d17c5f
#
_entry.id   85bb2251bad806df48a7cad3f2d17c5f
#
_cell.length_a   1.000
_cell.length_b   1.000
_cell.length_c   1.000
_cell.angle_alpha   90.00
_cell.angle_beta   90.00
_cell.angle_gamma   90.00
#
_symmetry.space_group_name_H-M   'P 1'
#
loop_
_entity.id
_entity.type
_entity.pdbx_description
1 polymer ?
#
loop_
_entity_poly.entity_id
_entity_poly.type
_entity_poly.pdbx_seq_one_letter_code
_entity_poly.pdbx_strand_id
1 'polypeptide(L)' 'MRPVTLYPTTMDLPQDPFMLLSTINMKLRDAYPSLDALCDDLQIDRQTLEEKLAAAGFTYAPEHNKFW' A
#
# COMPACT_ATOMS: atom_id res chain seq x y z
N MET A 1 -4.65 3.03 21.58
CA MET A 1 -3.82 2.38 21.25
C MET A 1 -4.22 1.20 20.76
N ARG A 2 -3.89 0.77 19.91
CA ARG A 2 -4.23 -0.25 19.39
C ARG A 2 -3.58 -1.31 19.84
N PRO A 3 -4.02 -2.15 20.00
CA PRO A 3 -3.44 -3.22 20.50
C PRO A 3 -2.69 -3.90 19.58
N VAL A 4 -2.52 -3.89 19.25
CA VAL A 4 -1.91 -4.48 18.66
C VAL A 4 -1.51 -5.18 18.21
N THR A 5 -1.51 -5.34 18.30
CA THR A 5 -1.05 -5.90 18.06
C THR A 5 -0.78 -6.68 17.50
N LEU A 6 -0.72 -6.92 17.51
CA LEU A 6 -0.53 -7.92 17.27
C LEU A 6 -0.73 -8.36 16.10
N TYR A 7 -1.14 -7.99 15.52
CA TYR A 7 -1.29 -8.39 14.42
C TYR A 7 -0.61 -7.84 13.53
N PRO A 8 0.13 -8.30 13.29
CA PRO A 8 1.01 -8.05 12.31
C PRO A 8 0.38 -8.17 11.02
N THR A 9 -0.75 -8.50 11.00
CA THR A 9 -1.33 -8.67 9.76
C THR A 9 -1.26 -7.46 8.96
N THR A 10 -1.15 -6.34 9.57
CA THR A 10 -1.05 -5.14 8.80
C THR A 10 0.23 -5.12 8.07
N MET A 11 1.22 -5.79 8.62
CA MET A 11 2.43 -5.72 7.98
C MET A 11 2.55 -6.83 7.05
N ASP A 12 1.58 -7.68 6.98
CA ASP A 12 1.68 -8.80 6.18
C ASP A 12 1.21 -8.52 4.83
N LEU A 13 1.79 -7.60 4.14
CA LEU A 13 1.48 -7.33 2.75
C LEU A 13 2.05 -8.43 1.88
N PRO A 14 1.38 -8.76 0.78
CA PRO A 14 1.90 -9.79 -0.11
C PRO A 14 3.27 -9.42 -0.65
N GLN A 15 4.11 -10.41 -0.83
CA GLN A 15 5.41 -10.19 -1.42
C GLN A 15 5.32 -10.18 -2.92
N ASP A 16 4.35 -10.86 -3.49
CA ASP A 16 4.17 -10.89 -4.92
C ASP A 16 3.71 -9.50 -5.38
N PRO A 17 4.42 -8.87 -6.30
CA PRO A 17 4.06 -7.51 -6.70
C PRO A 17 2.67 -7.37 -7.29
N PHE A 18 2.17 -8.40 -7.98
CA PHE A 18 0.83 -8.31 -8.53
C PHE A 18 -0.23 -8.39 -7.44
N MET A 19 -0.02 -9.23 -6.44
CA MET A 19 -0.94 -9.30 -5.32
C MET A 19 -0.82 -8.04 -4.46
N LEU A 20 0.37 -7.53 -4.32
CA LEU A 20 0.58 -6.29 -3.60
C LEU A 20 -0.15 -5.15 -4.30
N LEU A 21 -0.05 -5.09 -5.62
CA LEU A 21 -0.75 -4.08 -6.39
C LEU A 21 -2.25 -4.13 -6.14
N SER A 22 -2.83 -5.31 -6.20
CA SER A 22 -4.27 -5.47 -5.96
C SER A 22 -4.66 -5.04 -4.57
N THR A 23 -3.89 -5.45 -3.58
CA THR A 23 -4.18 -5.12 -2.19
C THR A 23 -4.10 -3.62 -1.96
N ILE A 24 -3.05 -2.99 -2.45
CA ILE A 24 -2.87 -1.56 -2.24
C ILE A 24 -3.94 -0.76 -2.99
N ASN A 25 -4.23 -1.13 -4.23
CA ASN A 25 -5.25 -0.41 -4.98
C ASN A 25 -6.63 -0.56 -4.35
N MET A 26 -6.93 -1.72 -3.80
CA MET A 26 -8.20 -1.91 -3.12
C MET A 26 -8.30 -1.00 -1.90
N LYS A 27 -7.23 -0.90 -1.14
CA LYS A 27 -7.24 -0.04 0.04
C LYS A 27 -7.32 1.44 -0.33
N LEU A 28 -6.65 1.83 -1.40
CA LEU A 28 -6.73 3.21 -1.85
C LEU A 28 -8.15 3.55 -2.32
N ARG A 29 -8.79 2.61 -2.97
CA ARG A 29 -10.14 2.86 -3.45
C ARG A 29 -11.14 2.94 -2.31
N ASP A 30 -10.99 2.05 -1.33
CA ASP A 30 -12.03 1.88 -0.32
C ASP A 30 -11.79 2.64 0.97
N ALA A 31 -10.55 2.94 1.31
CA ALA A 31 -10.24 3.43 2.65
C ALA A 31 -9.37 4.67 2.73
N TYR A 32 -8.55 4.94 1.73
CA TYR A 32 -7.59 6.03 1.84
C TYR A 32 -7.67 6.98 0.66
N PRO A 33 -7.63 8.28 0.91
CA PRO A 33 -7.73 9.26 -0.18
C PRO A 33 -6.42 9.45 -0.93
N SER A 34 -5.32 8.95 -0.41
CA SER A 34 -4.03 9.13 -1.05
C SER A 34 -3.07 8.07 -0.60
N LEU A 35 -1.97 7.93 -1.33
CA LEU A 35 -0.94 6.99 -0.96
C LEU A 35 -0.28 7.38 0.36
N ASP A 36 -0.09 8.68 0.57
CA ASP A 36 0.48 9.14 1.83
C ASP A 36 -0.38 8.74 3.02
N ALA A 37 -1.70 8.88 2.89
CA ALA A 37 -2.61 8.52 3.96
C ALA A 37 -2.54 7.02 4.25
N LEU A 38 -2.47 6.22 3.20
CA LEU A 38 -2.37 4.78 3.36
C LEU A 38 -1.08 4.39 4.07
N CYS A 39 0.03 4.94 3.60
CA CYS A 39 1.33 4.59 4.17
C CYS A 39 1.44 5.04 5.61
N ASP A 40 0.89 6.20 5.92
CA ASP A 40 0.95 6.72 7.28
C ASP A 40 0.15 5.84 8.22
N ASP A 41 -1.04 5.46 7.82
CA ASP A 41 -1.91 4.66 8.69
C ASP A 41 -1.39 3.24 8.86
N LEU A 42 -0.86 2.65 7.82
CA LEU A 42 -0.37 1.28 7.88
C LEU A 42 1.10 1.19 8.29
N GLN A 43 1.73 2.33 8.52
CA GLN A 43 3.13 2.37 8.95
C GLN A 43 4.03 1.73 7.90
N ILE A 44 3.80 2.07 6.66
CA ILE A 44 4.59 1.57 5.54
C ILE A 44 5.43 2.71 5.00
N ASP A 45 6.70 2.43 4.73
CA ASP A 45 7.56 3.42 4.10
C ASP A 45 7.14 3.58 2.65
N ARG A 46 6.70 4.77 2.28
CA ARG A 46 6.18 5.01 0.94
C ARG A 46 7.19 4.70 -0.14
N GLN A 47 8.44 5.10 0.07
CA GLN A 47 9.46 4.87 -0.93
C GLN A 47 9.68 3.39 -1.16
N THR A 48 9.71 2.60 -0.10
CA THR A 48 9.89 1.16 -0.21
C THR A 48 8.73 0.54 -0.99
N LEU A 49 7.51 0.97 -0.69
CA LEU A 49 6.34 0.45 -1.39
C LEU A 49 6.40 0.80 -2.86
N GLU A 50 6.73 2.05 -3.17
CA GLU A 50 6.81 2.47 -4.56
C GLU A 50 7.88 1.70 -5.31
N GLU A 51 9.00 1.44 -4.65
CA GLU A 51 10.08 0.69 -5.29
C GLU A 51 9.67 -0.74 -5.59
N LYS A 52 8.96 -1.36 -4.68
CA LYS A 52 8.51 -2.71 -4.90
C LYS A 52 7.58 -2.81 -6.09
N LEU A 53 6.66 -1.87 -6.21
CA LEU A 53 5.72 -1.89 -7.32
C LEU A 53 6.37 -1.44 -8.62
N ALA A 54 7.32 -0.52 -8.53
CA ALA A 54 8.03 -0.07 -9.73
C ALA A 54 8.85 -1.21 -10.34
N ALA A 55 9.34 -2.10 -9.52
CA ALA A 55 10.11 -3.24 -10.02
C ALA A 55 9.23 -4.13 -10.90
N ALA A 56 7.93 -4.09 -10.73
CA ALA A 56 7.01 -4.85 -11.57
C ALA A 56 6.38 -3.99 -12.65
N GLY A 57 6.79 -2.73 -12.76
CA GLY A 57 6.29 -1.86 -13.82
C GLY A 57 5.11 -0.99 -13.44
N PHE A 58 4.80 -0.86 -12.15
CA PHE A 58 3.66 -0.09 -11.72
C PHE A 58 4.10 1.17 -10.99
N THR A 59 3.44 2.30 -11.29
CA THR A 59 3.73 3.56 -10.61
C THR A 59 2.44 4.16 -10.11
N TYR A 60 2.56 4.97 -9.06
CA TYR A 60 1.39 5.59 -8.47
C TYR A 60 0.92 6.77 -9.32
N ALA A 61 -0.35 6.80 -9.63
CA ALA A 61 -0.98 7.89 -10.35
C ALA A 61 -1.85 8.67 -9.39
N PRO A 62 -1.37 9.82 -8.90
CA PRO A 62 -2.13 10.57 -7.90
C PRO A 62 -3.50 11.02 -8.39
N GLU A 63 -3.62 11.32 -9.67
CA GLU A 63 -4.88 11.80 -10.20
C GLU A 63 -5.94 10.72 -10.18
N HIS A 64 -5.54 9.46 -10.13
CA HIS A 64 -6.48 8.35 -10.06
C HIS A 64 -6.42 7.64 -8.74
N ASN A 65 -5.50 8.02 -7.88
CA ASN A 65 -5.30 7.42 -6.56
C ASN A 65 -5.11 5.91 -6.66
N LYS A 66 -4.27 5.49 -7.58
CA LYS A 66 -3.98 4.07 -7.72
C LYS A 66 -2.66 3.87 -8.46
N PHE A 67 -2.15 2.64 -8.37
CA PHE A 67 -0.99 2.24 -9.15
C PHE A 67 -1.47 1.59 -10.44
N TRP A 68 -0.71 1.80 -11.51
CA TRP A 68 -0.99 1.08 -12.76
C TRP A 68 0.21 1.07 -13.73
#